data_6a74b8310f9b58fb286b5dc0284bab0d
#
_entry.id   6a74b8310f9b58fb286b5dc0284bab0d
#
_cell.length_a   1.000
_cell.length_b   1.000
_cell.length_c   1.000
_cell.angle_alpha   90.00
_cell.angle_beta   90.00
_cell.angle_gamma   90.00
#
_symmetry.space_group_name_H-M   'P 1'
#
loop_
_entity.id
_entity.type
_entity.pdbx_description
1 polymer ?
#
loop_
_entity_poly.entity_id
_entity_poly.type
_entity_poly.pdbx_seq_one_letter_code
_entity_poly.pdbx_strand_id
1 'polypeptide(L)'
;HYMIILGGEPFFVDYMYKIYEKYNDVYFTPFTNGTLFNDEVADKLCKLGNVMPMFSLEGFEEETDSRRGKGIFKKVMEGMDLLRNRGIPFGVSSATSTHNIDKVSSEEFIDMLIKKGSLMSWYFIYMPVGDKPNVKDMLTPSQRIDLGRRTRKIRTTKPYFTIDFFNDAPYVGGCIAGKYYC
;
A
#
# COMPACT_ATOMS: atom_id res chain seq x y z
N HIS A 1 7.96 15.46 10.66
CA HIS A 1 8.75 14.31 10.14
C HIS A 1 7.80 13.25 9.59
N TYR A 2 8.30 12.37 8.74
CA TYR A 2 7.54 11.28 8.11
C TYR A 2 8.32 9.98 8.23
N MET A 3 7.65 8.91 8.68
CA MET A 3 8.30 7.61 8.91
C MET A 3 7.47 6.47 8.33
N ILE A 4 8.11 5.63 7.53
CA ILE A 4 7.54 4.39 6.99
C ILE A 4 7.88 3.24 7.92
N ILE A 5 6.87 2.45 8.28
CA ILE A 5 7.05 1.27 9.13
C ILE A 5 6.83 0.01 8.29
N LEU A 6 7.90 -0.76 8.14
CA LEU A 6 7.92 -2.00 7.38
C LEU A 6 8.24 -3.19 8.30
N GLY A 7 7.93 -4.39 7.85
CA GLY A 7 8.26 -5.64 8.52
C GLY A 7 7.21 -6.09 9.52
N GLY A 8 7.02 -7.42 9.63
CA GLY A 8 6.01 -8.03 10.49
C GLY A 8 4.59 -7.48 10.24
N GLU A 9 3.80 -7.45 11.30
CA GLU A 9 2.50 -6.75 11.29
C GLU A 9 2.53 -5.66 12.37
N PRO A 10 2.58 -4.38 11.99
CA PRO A 10 2.75 -3.28 12.95
C PRO A 10 1.63 -3.17 13.99
N PHE A 11 0.42 -3.58 13.62
CA PHE A 11 -0.76 -3.52 14.51
C PHE A 11 -0.90 -4.73 15.44
N PHE A 12 0.02 -5.70 15.34
CA PHE A 12 0.05 -6.86 16.23
C PHE A 12 0.69 -6.54 17.60
N VAL A 13 1.52 -5.51 17.67
CA VAL A 13 2.35 -5.22 18.86
C VAL A 13 1.95 -3.90 19.53
N ASP A 14 1.54 -3.97 20.79
CA ASP A 14 1.03 -2.83 21.55
C ASP A 14 2.03 -1.68 21.70
N TYR A 15 3.32 -1.97 21.72
CA TYR A 15 4.33 -0.91 21.86
C TYR A 15 4.34 0.07 20.69
N MET A 16 3.86 -0.35 19.49
CA MET A 16 3.77 0.54 18.35
C MET A 16 2.80 1.70 18.59
N TYR A 17 1.66 1.43 19.21
CA TYR A 17 0.71 2.49 19.58
C TYR A 17 1.34 3.50 20.56
N LYS A 18 2.16 3.03 21.51
CA LYS A 18 2.91 3.91 22.44
C LYS A 18 3.96 4.76 21.70
N ILE A 19 4.57 4.23 20.63
CA ILE A 19 5.50 4.98 19.77
C ILE A 19 4.74 6.08 19.03
N TYR A 20 3.61 5.75 18.38
CA TYR A 20 2.79 6.72 17.67
C TYR A 20 2.30 7.86 18.59
N GLU A 21 1.87 7.52 19.78
CA GLU A 21 1.43 8.49 20.79
C GLU A 21 2.60 9.38 21.29
N LYS A 22 3.75 8.78 21.60
CA LYS A 22 4.92 9.50 22.09
C LYS A 22 5.49 10.50 21.08
N TYR A 23 5.47 10.14 19.80
CA TYR A 23 6.02 10.94 18.71
C TYR A 23 4.90 11.51 17.85
N ASN A 24 4.01 12.29 18.45
CA ASN A 24 2.82 12.84 17.78
C ASN A 24 3.14 13.93 16.75
N ASP A 25 4.36 14.44 16.71
CA ASP A 25 4.91 15.34 15.68
C ASP A 25 5.46 14.60 14.45
N VAL A 26 5.50 13.26 14.50
CA VAL A 26 5.89 12.39 13.39
C VAL A 26 4.67 11.76 12.73
N TYR A 27 4.60 11.79 11.42
CA TYR A 27 3.57 11.10 10.65
C TYR A 27 4.04 9.70 10.27
N PHE A 28 3.30 8.68 10.68
CA PHE A 28 3.67 7.28 10.47
C PHE A 28 2.83 6.64 9.37
N THR A 29 3.51 5.88 8.51
CA THR A 29 2.85 5.07 7.48
C THR A 29 3.22 3.59 7.66
N PRO A 30 2.49 2.84 8.49
CA PRO A 30 2.68 1.42 8.65
C PRO A 30 2.06 0.63 7.50
N PHE A 31 2.83 -0.33 6.97
CA PHE A 31 2.35 -1.30 6.00
C PHE A 31 1.74 -2.49 6.71
N THR A 32 0.51 -2.82 6.37
CA THR A 32 -0.28 -3.84 7.09
C THR A 32 -0.95 -4.84 6.16
N ASN A 33 -1.07 -6.07 6.63
CA ASN A 33 -1.88 -7.09 5.97
C ASN A 33 -3.41 -6.86 6.13
N GLY A 34 -3.81 -5.94 7.00
CA GLY A 34 -5.20 -5.54 7.20
C GLY A 34 -6.06 -6.52 8.01
N THR A 35 -5.49 -7.61 8.53
CA THR A 35 -6.28 -8.67 9.19
C THR A 35 -6.71 -8.35 10.62
N LEU A 36 -6.09 -7.35 11.24
CA LEU A 36 -6.31 -6.97 12.64
C LEU A 36 -7.23 -5.76 12.82
N PHE A 37 -7.73 -5.19 11.73
CA PHE A 37 -8.59 -4.01 11.81
C PHE A 37 -9.98 -4.38 12.33
N ASN A 38 -10.36 -3.68 13.39
CA ASN A 38 -11.67 -3.70 14.03
C ASN A 38 -11.97 -2.29 14.58
N ASP A 39 -13.12 -2.10 15.20
CA ASP A 39 -13.51 -0.81 15.76
C ASP A 39 -12.51 -0.28 16.80
N GLU A 40 -11.95 -1.15 17.64
CA GLU A 40 -10.97 -0.75 18.66
C GLU A 40 -9.70 -0.17 18.04
N VAL A 41 -9.14 -0.86 17.03
CA VAL A 41 -7.95 -0.39 16.29
C VAL A 41 -8.26 0.94 15.58
N ALA A 42 -9.39 1.02 14.89
CA ALA A 42 -9.78 2.23 14.19
C ALA A 42 -9.99 3.42 15.15
N ASP A 43 -10.61 3.21 16.32
CA ASP A 43 -10.78 4.23 17.34
C ASP A 43 -9.45 4.71 17.93
N LYS A 44 -8.49 3.80 18.16
CA LYS A 44 -7.13 4.16 18.58
C LYS A 44 -6.44 5.02 17.53
N LEU A 45 -6.50 4.63 16.25
CA LEU A 45 -5.88 5.41 15.17
C LEU A 45 -6.53 6.79 14.99
N CYS A 46 -7.85 6.87 15.16
CA CYS A 46 -8.58 8.15 15.12
C CYS A 46 -8.08 9.11 16.22
N LYS A 47 -7.86 8.61 17.42
CA LYS A 47 -7.33 9.42 18.54
C LYS A 47 -5.89 9.87 18.33
N LEU A 48 -5.06 9.02 17.73
CA LEU A 48 -3.65 9.32 17.45
C LEU A 48 -3.50 10.41 16.38
N GLY A 49 -4.25 10.36 15.30
CA GLY A 49 -4.29 11.38 14.24
C GLY A 49 -3.04 11.50 13.36
N ASN A 50 -1.98 10.75 13.67
CA ASN A 50 -0.69 10.81 12.98
C ASN A 50 -0.29 9.49 12.29
N VAL A 51 -1.26 8.61 12.03
CA VAL A 51 -1.03 7.29 11.43
C VAL A 51 -1.87 7.11 10.17
N MET A 52 -1.21 6.79 9.06
CA MET A 52 -1.84 6.47 7.77
C MET A 52 -1.50 5.04 7.36
N PRO A 53 -2.36 4.05 7.62
CA PRO A 53 -2.11 2.66 7.22
C PRO A 53 -2.04 2.48 5.71
N MET A 54 -1.14 1.60 5.27
CA MET A 54 -1.04 1.13 3.89
C MET A 54 -1.47 -0.33 3.82
N PHE A 55 -2.68 -0.58 3.36
CA PHE A 55 -3.21 -1.93 3.22
C PHE A 55 -2.55 -2.67 2.07
N SER A 56 -2.15 -3.90 2.33
CA SER A 56 -1.58 -4.76 1.29
C SER A 56 -2.66 -5.43 0.46
N LEU A 57 -2.77 -5.07 -0.82
CA LEU A 57 -3.67 -5.66 -1.81
C LEU A 57 -2.92 -6.02 -3.09
N GLU A 58 -3.29 -7.13 -3.70
CA GLU A 58 -2.64 -7.62 -4.92
C GLU A 58 -3.54 -7.49 -6.18
N GLY A 59 -4.66 -6.82 -6.07
CA GLY A 59 -5.73 -6.68 -7.04
C GLY A 59 -7.09 -6.88 -6.38
N PHE A 60 -8.03 -7.47 -7.10
CA PHE A 60 -9.33 -7.85 -6.56
C PHE A 60 -9.23 -9.09 -5.66
N GLU A 61 -10.37 -9.69 -5.32
CA GLU A 61 -10.46 -10.82 -4.39
C GLU A 61 -9.60 -12.01 -4.85
N GLU A 62 -9.67 -12.35 -6.14
CA GLU A 62 -8.93 -13.49 -6.70
C GLU A 62 -7.42 -13.33 -6.53
N GLU A 63 -6.86 -12.22 -6.96
CA GLU A 63 -5.41 -11.96 -6.89
C GLU A 63 -4.94 -11.80 -5.45
N THR A 64 -5.73 -11.11 -4.62
CA THR A 64 -5.37 -10.88 -3.21
C THR A 64 -5.46 -12.17 -2.41
N ASP A 65 -6.55 -12.90 -2.51
CA ASP A 65 -6.75 -14.13 -1.74
C ASP A 65 -5.81 -15.26 -2.21
N SER A 66 -5.50 -15.34 -3.50
CA SER A 66 -4.52 -16.29 -4.03
C SER A 66 -3.14 -16.15 -3.38
N ARG A 67 -2.71 -14.92 -3.14
CA ARG A 67 -1.38 -14.65 -2.58
C ARG A 67 -1.37 -14.61 -1.05
N ARG A 68 -2.41 -14.04 -0.44
CA ARG A 68 -2.44 -13.70 0.99
C ARG A 68 -3.30 -14.62 1.83
N GLY A 69 -4.09 -15.47 1.19
CA GLY A 69 -5.01 -16.39 1.84
C GLY A 69 -6.47 -16.00 1.69
N LYS A 70 -7.31 -17.02 1.67
CA LYS A 70 -8.76 -16.88 1.43
C LYS A 70 -9.42 -15.94 2.46
N GLY A 71 -10.22 -15.01 1.97
CA GLY A 71 -10.99 -14.06 2.77
C GLY A 71 -10.19 -12.84 3.24
N ILE A 72 -8.92 -12.70 2.86
CA ILE A 72 -8.11 -11.53 3.22
C ILE A 72 -8.62 -10.28 2.51
N PHE A 73 -8.98 -10.37 1.21
CA PHE A 73 -9.57 -9.25 0.49
C PHE A 73 -10.76 -8.66 1.24
N LYS A 74 -11.69 -9.50 1.67
CA LYS A 74 -12.88 -9.06 2.42
C LYS A 74 -12.50 -8.33 3.72
N LYS A 75 -11.56 -8.88 4.51
CA LYS A 75 -11.10 -8.25 5.75
C LYS A 75 -10.47 -6.87 5.49
N VAL A 76 -9.68 -6.74 4.43
CA VAL A 76 -9.10 -5.46 4.05
C VAL A 76 -10.18 -4.46 3.65
N MET A 77 -11.18 -4.88 2.87
CA MET A 77 -12.31 -4.02 2.50
C MET A 77 -13.12 -3.54 3.72
N GLU A 78 -13.33 -4.41 4.71
CA GLU A 78 -13.97 -4.06 5.98
C GLU A 78 -13.10 -3.08 6.79
N GLY A 79 -11.78 -3.32 6.86
CA GLY A 79 -10.82 -2.40 7.50
C GLY A 79 -10.81 -1.00 6.87
N MET A 80 -10.85 -0.92 5.53
CA MET A 80 -10.96 0.35 4.81
C MET A 80 -12.24 1.11 5.16
N ASP A 81 -13.38 0.40 5.24
CA ASP A 81 -14.66 1.01 5.60
C ASP A 81 -14.62 1.57 7.03
N LEU A 82 -13.99 0.84 7.98
CA LEU A 82 -13.79 1.32 9.35
C LEU A 82 -13.01 2.64 9.42
N LEU A 83 -11.91 2.72 8.65
CA LEU A 83 -11.08 3.93 8.61
C LEU A 83 -11.78 5.09 7.90
N ARG A 84 -12.43 4.81 6.76
CA ARG A 84 -13.20 5.81 6.01
C ARG A 84 -14.30 6.43 6.88
N ASN A 85 -15.06 5.61 7.61
CA ASN A 85 -16.16 6.09 8.46
C ASN A 85 -15.68 7.00 9.61
N ARG A 86 -14.39 6.95 9.95
CA ARG A 86 -13.73 7.78 10.97
C ARG A 86 -12.90 8.93 10.39
N GLY A 87 -12.88 9.07 9.06
CA GLY A 87 -12.08 10.10 8.40
C GLY A 87 -10.56 9.88 8.51
N ILE A 88 -10.12 8.64 8.77
CA ILE A 88 -8.70 8.31 8.87
C ILE A 88 -8.14 8.08 7.48
N PRO A 89 -7.07 8.81 7.06
CA PRO A 89 -6.45 8.60 5.76
C PRO A 89 -5.77 7.24 5.68
N PHE A 90 -5.84 6.61 4.52
CA PHE A 90 -5.16 5.34 4.24
C PHE A 90 -4.83 5.21 2.75
N GLY A 91 -3.93 4.28 2.46
CA GLY A 91 -3.56 3.92 1.10
C GLY A 91 -3.47 2.42 0.91
N VAL A 92 -3.02 2.02 -0.27
CA VAL A 92 -2.81 0.63 -0.66
C VAL A 92 -1.38 0.41 -1.12
N SER A 93 -0.81 -0.74 -0.80
CA SER A 93 0.44 -1.22 -1.36
C SER A 93 0.23 -2.53 -2.12
N SER A 94 0.87 -2.66 -3.27
CA SER A 94 0.78 -3.86 -4.10
C SER A 94 2.18 -4.35 -4.49
N ALA A 95 2.45 -5.63 -4.24
CA ALA A 95 3.62 -6.28 -4.82
C ALA A 95 3.29 -6.68 -6.26
N THR A 96 3.77 -5.88 -7.20
CA THR A 96 3.38 -5.94 -8.61
C THR A 96 4.23 -6.96 -9.37
N SER A 97 3.59 -7.94 -9.97
CA SER A 97 4.18 -9.03 -10.74
C SER A 97 3.47 -9.21 -12.09
N THR A 98 3.94 -10.18 -12.90
CA THR A 98 3.26 -10.57 -14.15
C THR A 98 1.82 -11.04 -13.94
N HIS A 99 1.48 -11.54 -12.74
CA HIS A 99 0.16 -12.09 -12.43
C HIS A 99 -0.91 -11.04 -12.15
N ASN A 100 -0.51 -9.87 -11.65
CA ASN A 100 -1.46 -8.90 -11.14
C ASN A 100 -1.32 -7.48 -11.71
N ILE A 101 -0.30 -7.20 -12.52
CA ILE A 101 -0.07 -5.85 -13.06
C ILE A 101 -1.30 -5.27 -13.75
N ASP A 102 -2.01 -6.07 -14.54
CA ASP A 102 -3.18 -5.62 -15.29
C ASP A 102 -4.37 -5.30 -14.37
N LYS A 103 -4.41 -5.89 -13.18
CA LYS A 103 -5.44 -5.64 -12.18
C LYS A 103 -5.11 -4.46 -11.30
N VAL A 104 -3.94 -4.46 -10.62
CA VAL A 104 -3.57 -3.40 -9.67
C VAL A 104 -3.44 -2.02 -10.31
N SER A 105 -3.20 -1.95 -11.63
CA SER A 105 -3.10 -0.70 -12.39
C SER A 105 -4.30 -0.43 -13.31
N SER A 106 -5.38 -1.21 -13.20
CA SER A 106 -6.60 -0.99 -13.98
C SER A 106 -7.40 0.20 -13.46
N GLU A 107 -8.16 0.84 -14.34
CA GLU A 107 -9.04 1.95 -13.94
C GLU A 107 -10.13 1.47 -12.98
N GLU A 108 -10.67 0.26 -13.20
CA GLU A 108 -11.70 -0.32 -12.34
C GLU A 108 -11.20 -0.52 -10.91
N PHE A 109 -9.96 -1.03 -10.74
CA PHE A 109 -9.38 -1.22 -9.41
C PHE A 109 -9.15 0.11 -8.72
N ILE A 110 -8.61 1.09 -9.43
CA ILE A 110 -8.40 2.44 -8.88
C ILE A 110 -9.72 3.11 -8.52
N ASP A 111 -10.76 3.00 -9.36
CA ASP A 111 -12.09 3.55 -9.06
C ASP A 111 -12.72 2.89 -7.82
N MET A 112 -12.55 1.59 -7.67
CA MET A 112 -12.95 0.88 -6.44
C MET A 112 -12.22 1.45 -5.21
N LEU A 113 -10.90 1.65 -5.29
CA LEU A 113 -10.10 2.19 -4.19
C LEU A 113 -10.50 3.63 -3.84
N ILE A 114 -10.72 4.48 -4.83
CA ILE A 114 -11.24 5.84 -4.63
C ILE A 114 -12.60 5.80 -3.93
N LYS A 115 -13.52 4.95 -4.40
CA LYS A 115 -14.84 4.76 -3.80
C LYS A 115 -14.75 4.28 -2.35
N LYS A 116 -13.75 3.47 -2.01
CA LYS A 116 -13.46 3.04 -0.63
C LYS A 116 -12.84 4.14 0.23
N GLY A 117 -12.34 5.22 -0.37
CA GLY A 117 -11.73 6.35 0.33
C GLY A 117 -10.21 6.26 0.44
N SER A 118 -9.58 5.33 -0.27
CA SER A 118 -8.12 5.28 -0.36
C SER A 118 -7.58 6.52 -1.08
N LEU A 119 -6.47 7.06 -0.61
CA LEU A 119 -5.85 8.25 -1.17
C LEU A 119 -4.77 7.93 -2.19
N MET A 120 -4.15 6.75 -2.07
CA MET A 120 -2.99 6.42 -2.90
C MET A 120 -2.75 4.92 -3.03
N SER A 121 -2.02 4.56 -4.08
CA SER A 121 -1.41 3.24 -4.26
C SER A 121 0.11 3.33 -4.37
N TRP A 122 0.77 2.37 -3.75
CA TRP A 122 2.21 2.22 -3.82
C TRP A 122 2.58 0.88 -4.45
N TYR A 123 3.23 0.93 -5.62
CA TYR A 123 3.61 -0.25 -6.38
C TYR A 123 5.05 -0.66 -6.07
N PHE A 124 5.19 -1.85 -5.50
CA PHE A 124 6.48 -2.50 -5.31
C PHE A 124 6.67 -3.56 -6.39
N ILE A 125 7.56 -3.32 -7.33
CA ILE A 125 7.85 -4.28 -8.40
C ILE A 125 8.52 -5.51 -7.78
N TYR A 126 7.96 -6.68 -8.07
CA TYR A 126 8.52 -7.95 -7.62
C TYR A 126 9.95 -8.14 -8.13
N MET A 127 10.86 -8.40 -7.21
CA MET A 127 12.26 -8.77 -7.48
C MET A 127 12.50 -10.21 -7.02
N PRO A 128 13.06 -11.08 -7.88
CA PRO A 128 13.26 -12.50 -7.58
C PRO A 128 14.50 -12.69 -6.71
N VAL A 129 14.41 -12.29 -5.44
CA VAL A 129 15.46 -12.46 -4.42
C VAL A 129 14.94 -13.34 -3.28
N GLY A 130 15.84 -14.01 -2.54
CA GLY A 130 15.49 -14.88 -1.42
C GLY A 130 15.70 -16.36 -1.73
N ASP A 131 15.11 -17.21 -0.91
CA ASP A 131 15.38 -18.67 -0.91
C ASP A 131 14.89 -19.40 -2.17
N LYS A 132 13.71 -19.01 -2.69
CA LYS A 132 13.11 -19.64 -3.88
C LYS A 132 12.64 -18.58 -4.88
N PRO A 133 13.56 -17.85 -5.53
CA PRO A 133 13.19 -16.79 -6.44
C PRO A 133 12.49 -17.33 -7.69
N ASN A 134 11.36 -16.76 -8.08
CA ASN A 134 10.66 -17.10 -9.31
C ASN A 134 10.83 -15.99 -10.35
N VAL A 135 11.76 -16.16 -11.26
CA VAL A 135 12.05 -15.17 -12.32
C VAL A 135 10.85 -14.96 -13.25
N LYS A 136 9.95 -15.95 -13.38
CA LYS A 136 8.76 -15.85 -14.23
C LYS A 136 7.73 -14.82 -13.72
N ASP A 137 7.79 -14.49 -12.44
CA ASP A 137 6.89 -13.49 -11.83
C ASP A 137 7.39 -12.05 -12.04
N MET A 138 8.63 -11.88 -12.51
CA MET A 138 9.17 -10.56 -12.82
C MET A 138 8.43 -9.91 -13.99
N LEU A 139 8.15 -8.63 -13.83
CA LEU A 139 7.66 -7.83 -14.95
C LEU A 139 8.68 -7.79 -16.08
N THR A 140 8.21 -8.00 -17.30
CA THR A 140 9.00 -7.74 -18.51
C THR A 140 9.32 -6.25 -18.65
N PRO A 141 10.36 -5.87 -19.43
CA PRO A 141 10.63 -4.44 -19.68
C PRO A 141 9.43 -3.68 -20.25
N SER A 142 8.64 -4.32 -21.13
CA SER A 142 7.43 -3.71 -21.69
C SER A 142 6.35 -3.48 -20.63
N GLN A 143 6.13 -4.44 -19.74
CA GLN A 143 5.19 -4.31 -18.64
C GLN A 143 5.60 -3.21 -17.65
N ARG A 144 6.91 -3.05 -17.36
CA ARG A 144 7.39 -1.95 -16.51
C ARG A 144 7.12 -0.59 -17.13
N ILE A 145 7.36 -0.44 -18.43
CA ILE A 145 7.07 0.80 -19.16
C ILE A 145 5.57 1.07 -19.15
N ASP A 146 4.75 0.04 -19.35
CA ASP A 146 3.30 0.16 -19.34
C ASP A 146 2.76 0.55 -17.97
N LEU A 147 3.27 -0.03 -16.88
CA LEU A 147 2.95 0.39 -15.52
C LEU A 147 3.23 1.90 -15.33
N GLY A 148 4.39 2.38 -15.75
CA GLY A 148 4.72 3.80 -15.69
C GLY A 148 3.80 4.70 -16.52
N ARG A 149 3.29 4.24 -17.65
CA ARG A 149 2.28 4.97 -18.45
C ARG A 149 0.95 5.02 -17.72
N ARG A 150 0.48 3.89 -17.17
CA ARG A 150 -0.78 3.78 -16.44
C ARG A 150 -0.76 4.63 -15.16
N THR A 151 0.34 4.61 -14.41
CA THR A 151 0.48 5.43 -13.19
C THR A 151 0.43 6.92 -13.50
N ARG A 152 1.10 7.38 -14.57
CA ARG A 152 1.01 8.77 -15.03
C ARG A 152 -0.41 9.15 -15.46
N LYS A 153 -1.10 8.28 -16.23
CA LYS A 153 -2.49 8.51 -16.62
C LYS A 153 -3.39 8.66 -15.40
N ILE A 154 -3.29 7.77 -14.43
CA ILE A 154 -4.08 7.83 -13.17
C ILE A 154 -3.86 9.18 -12.49
N ARG A 155 -2.62 9.60 -12.27
CA ARG A 155 -2.28 10.87 -11.60
C ARG A 155 -2.86 12.10 -12.29
N THR A 156 -3.07 12.05 -13.62
CA THR A 156 -3.58 13.19 -14.40
C THR A 156 -5.08 13.17 -14.63
N THR A 157 -5.74 12.01 -14.48
CA THR A 157 -7.15 11.83 -14.83
C THR A 157 -8.04 11.52 -13.64
N LYS A 158 -7.47 11.10 -12.51
CA LYS A 158 -8.22 10.70 -11.31
C LYS A 158 -7.70 11.44 -10.06
N PRO A 159 -8.55 11.72 -9.07
CA PRO A 159 -8.13 12.28 -7.79
C PRO A 159 -7.44 11.21 -6.93
N TYR A 160 -6.37 10.63 -7.44
CA TYR A 160 -5.69 9.49 -6.82
C TYR A 160 -4.18 9.55 -7.06
N PHE A 161 -3.40 9.41 -5.99
CA PHE A 161 -1.95 9.41 -6.08
C PHE A 161 -1.42 7.99 -6.25
N THR A 162 -0.40 7.82 -7.08
CA THR A 162 0.28 6.53 -7.26
C THR A 162 1.78 6.73 -7.16
N ILE A 163 2.48 5.81 -6.48
CA ILE A 163 3.94 5.78 -6.42
C ILE A 163 4.42 4.51 -7.12
N ASP A 164 5.34 4.69 -8.04
CA ASP A 164 6.06 3.62 -8.71
C ASP A 164 7.56 3.94 -8.65
N PHE A 165 8.23 3.44 -7.65
CA PHE A 165 9.64 3.74 -7.42
C PHE A 165 10.54 3.53 -8.62
N PHE A 166 10.26 2.51 -9.43
CA PHE A 166 11.09 2.19 -10.57
C PHE A 166 10.96 3.24 -11.68
N ASN A 167 9.74 3.60 -12.03
CA ASN A 167 9.47 4.55 -13.11
C ASN A 167 9.60 6.01 -12.65
N ASP A 168 9.47 6.27 -11.35
CA ASP A 168 9.64 7.61 -10.77
C ASP A 168 11.12 7.93 -10.46
N ALA A 169 12.01 6.94 -10.44
CA ALA A 169 13.43 7.11 -10.14
C ALA A 169 14.13 8.23 -10.95
N PRO A 170 13.89 8.41 -12.27
CA PRO A 170 14.50 9.51 -13.02
C PRO A 170 14.12 10.90 -12.50
N TYR A 171 12.93 11.05 -11.92
CA TYR A 171 12.44 12.35 -11.41
C TYR A 171 12.94 12.66 -10.00
N VAL A 172 13.24 11.63 -9.19
CA VAL A 172 13.70 11.78 -7.81
C VAL A 172 15.21 11.51 -7.65
N GLY A 173 15.93 11.23 -8.73
CA GLY A 173 17.37 10.98 -8.71
C GLY A 173 17.75 9.56 -8.27
N GLY A 174 16.85 8.58 -8.44
CA GLY A 174 17.04 7.19 -8.05
C GLY A 174 16.56 6.90 -6.62
N CYS A 175 17.16 5.89 -5.98
CA CYS A 175 16.84 5.56 -4.60
C CYS A 175 17.34 6.65 -3.65
N ILE A 176 16.44 7.23 -2.88
CA ILE A 176 16.71 8.30 -1.92
C ILE A 176 16.82 7.83 -0.47
N ALA A 177 16.79 6.50 -0.25
CA ALA A 177 17.02 5.90 1.06
C ALA A 177 18.40 6.29 1.61
N GLY A 178 18.46 6.58 2.91
CA GLY A 178 19.66 7.07 3.56
C GLY A 178 19.96 8.56 3.34
N LYS A 179 19.25 9.24 2.41
CA LYS A 179 19.37 10.69 2.18
C LYS A 179 18.18 11.47 2.75
N TYR A 180 16.98 10.98 2.51
CA TYR A 180 15.74 11.64 2.94
C TYR A 180 14.88 10.75 3.85
N TYR A 181 15.12 9.44 3.83
CA TYR A 181 14.50 8.47 4.76
C TYR A 181 15.45 7.28 5.01
N CYS A 182 15.30 6.59 6.11
CA CYS A 182 16.02 5.40 6.51
C CYS A 182 15.09 4.28 6.94
#